data_d7b1a279571023cd46ee510f0e1bd03e
#
_entry.id   d7b1a279571023cd46ee510f0e1bd03e
#
_cell.length_a   1.000
_cell.length_b   1.000
_cell.length_c   1.000
_cell.angle_alpha   90.00
_cell.angle_beta   90.00
_cell.angle_gamma   90.00
#
_symmetry.space_group_name_H-M   'P 1'
#
loop_
_entity.id
_entity.type
_entity.pdbx_description
1 polymer ?
#
loop_
_entity_poly.entity_id
_entity_poly.type
_entity_poly.pdbx_seq_one_letter_code
_entity_poly.pdbx_strand_id
1 'polypeptide(L)'
;MRKNIGRPKSFDTDVALEKAMYYFWEHGYESAGLSDLLQVMGIKKSSFYQTFESKELLFRKSLELYTQNSVLYFNTQKEMHGAKGALIELMNLLLKEVQDTGHTKGCLVMNSGGECYAKFGHLTSLVKEKFKDFQKLFMSFIIEGQKLGDITNTTDAFVLVTVYQSMINGASAMVRAGAGEKEIEVLVTAVKKLLE
;
A
#
# COMPACT_ATOMS: atom_id res chain seq x y z
N MET A 1 41.16 12.08 -15.47
CA MET A 1 40.18 11.02 -15.61
C MET A 1 38.86 11.61 -16.13
N ARG A 2 38.46 11.34 -17.37
CA ARG A 2 37.20 11.82 -17.92
C ARG A 2 36.07 10.94 -17.34
N LYS A 3 35.18 11.55 -16.53
CA LYS A 3 33.92 10.90 -16.15
C LYS A 3 33.15 10.58 -17.44
N ASN A 4 32.90 9.29 -17.71
CA ASN A 4 31.95 8.87 -18.74
C ASN A 4 30.57 9.39 -18.32
N ILE A 5 30.18 10.54 -18.81
CA ILE A 5 28.79 11.02 -18.74
C ILE A 5 28.04 10.18 -19.76
N GLY A 6 27.39 9.12 -19.27
CA GLY A 6 26.49 8.31 -20.12
C GLY A 6 25.44 9.20 -20.79
N ARG A 7 25.01 8.81 -21.99
CA ARG A 7 23.93 9.50 -22.72
C ARG A 7 22.76 9.75 -21.78
N PRO A 8 22.20 10.98 -21.71
CA PRO A 8 21.04 11.27 -20.86
C PRO A 8 19.95 10.21 -21.05
N LYS A 9 19.36 9.72 -19.96
CA LYS A 9 18.23 8.78 -20.06
C LYS A 9 17.12 9.44 -20.86
N SER A 10 16.61 8.75 -21.87
CA SER A 10 15.58 9.28 -22.79
C SER A 10 14.17 9.30 -22.16
N PHE A 11 14.03 9.01 -20.86
CA PHE A 11 12.77 8.94 -20.13
C PHE A 11 12.98 9.28 -18.65
N ASP A 12 11.92 9.73 -17.99
CA ASP A 12 11.87 9.96 -16.55
C ASP A 12 11.71 8.61 -15.83
N THR A 13 12.70 8.27 -15.00
CA THR A 13 12.76 7.01 -14.28
C THR A 13 11.66 6.91 -13.21
N ASP A 14 11.36 8.04 -12.55
CA ASP A 14 10.39 8.06 -11.44
C ASP A 14 8.97 7.92 -11.99
N VAL A 15 8.66 8.62 -13.07
CA VAL A 15 7.39 8.45 -13.80
C VAL A 15 7.22 7.01 -14.31
N ALA A 16 8.28 6.42 -14.85
CA ALA A 16 8.22 5.04 -15.34
C ALA A 16 8.00 4.04 -14.18
N LEU A 17 8.68 4.25 -13.04
CA LEU A 17 8.50 3.43 -11.84
C LEU A 17 7.09 3.55 -11.27
N GLU A 18 6.54 4.77 -11.21
CA GLU A 18 5.17 5.01 -10.74
C GLU A 18 4.15 4.27 -11.60
N LYS A 19 4.27 4.34 -12.93
CA LYS A 19 3.40 3.59 -13.85
C LYS A 19 3.50 2.07 -13.64
N ALA A 20 4.70 1.55 -13.42
CA ALA A 20 4.90 0.14 -13.11
C ALA A 20 4.27 -0.25 -11.78
N MET A 21 4.39 0.60 -10.75
CA MET A 21 3.76 0.41 -9.44
C MET A 21 2.24 0.29 -9.57
N TYR A 22 1.58 1.20 -10.30
CA TYR A 22 0.15 1.12 -10.53
C TYR A 22 -0.25 -0.13 -11.33
N TYR A 23 0.55 -0.52 -12.31
CA TYR A 23 0.30 -1.72 -13.09
C TYR A 23 0.39 -3.00 -12.23
N PHE A 24 1.41 -3.12 -11.39
CA PHE A 24 1.51 -4.21 -10.43
C PHE A 24 0.36 -4.21 -9.41
N TRP A 25 -0.10 -3.04 -8.99
CA TRP A 25 -1.20 -2.92 -8.05
C TRP A 25 -2.51 -3.46 -8.62
N GLU A 26 -2.74 -3.22 -9.89
CA GLU A 26 -3.96 -3.64 -10.59
C GLU A 26 -3.92 -5.12 -11.02
N HIS A 27 -2.78 -5.59 -11.52
CA HIS A 27 -2.68 -6.89 -12.19
C HIS A 27 -1.92 -7.95 -11.36
N GLY A 28 -1.23 -7.58 -10.28
CA GLY A 28 -0.35 -8.45 -9.52
C GLY A 28 1.02 -8.66 -10.17
N TYR A 29 1.91 -9.31 -9.44
CA TYR A 29 3.28 -9.57 -9.92
C TYR A 29 3.31 -10.62 -11.02
N GLU A 30 2.59 -11.74 -10.86
CA GLU A 30 2.63 -12.86 -11.81
C GLU A 30 2.14 -12.43 -13.19
N SER A 31 0.94 -11.85 -13.23
CA SER A 31 0.24 -11.48 -14.46
C SER A 31 0.88 -10.30 -15.20
N ALA A 32 1.68 -9.49 -14.53
CA ALA A 32 2.37 -8.36 -15.14
C ALA A 32 3.48 -8.83 -16.08
N GLY A 33 3.15 -9.01 -17.37
CA GLY A 33 4.10 -9.35 -18.42
C GLY A 33 5.14 -8.27 -18.66
N LEU A 34 6.37 -8.65 -19.06
CA LEU A 34 7.41 -7.64 -19.37
C LEU A 34 7.00 -6.73 -20.53
N SER A 35 6.30 -7.26 -21.54
CA SER A 35 5.79 -6.48 -22.67
C SER A 35 4.84 -5.37 -22.21
N ASP A 36 3.94 -5.71 -21.32
CA ASP A 36 2.91 -4.79 -20.84
C ASP A 36 3.53 -3.72 -19.93
N LEU A 37 4.47 -4.12 -19.06
CA LEU A 37 5.27 -3.19 -18.26
C LEU A 37 6.04 -2.19 -19.13
N LEU A 38 6.71 -2.66 -20.20
CA LEU A 38 7.41 -1.78 -21.15
C LEU A 38 6.45 -0.79 -21.82
N GLN A 39 5.27 -1.26 -22.19
CA GLN A 39 4.24 -0.45 -22.82
C GLN A 39 3.73 0.65 -21.89
N VAL A 40 3.30 0.31 -20.65
CA VAL A 40 2.76 1.30 -19.70
C VAL A 40 3.82 2.27 -19.21
N MET A 41 5.05 1.81 -19.03
CA MET A 41 6.19 2.65 -18.67
C MET A 41 6.64 3.58 -19.82
N GLY A 42 6.30 3.24 -21.06
CA GLY A 42 6.72 3.99 -22.26
C GLY A 42 8.22 3.90 -22.54
N ILE A 43 8.86 2.77 -22.22
CA ILE A 43 10.31 2.59 -22.37
C ILE A 43 10.66 1.38 -23.25
N LYS A 44 11.85 1.42 -23.87
CA LYS A 44 12.37 0.31 -24.64
C LYS A 44 12.97 -0.78 -23.74
N LYS A 45 12.96 -2.03 -24.22
CA LYS A 45 13.51 -3.18 -23.50
C LYS A 45 14.97 -2.98 -23.05
N SER A 46 15.82 -2.37 -23.90
CA SER A 46 17.21 -2.05 -23.54
C SER A 46 17.31 -1.06 -22.37
N SER A 47 16.47 -0.02 -22.38
CA SER A 47 16.42 0.98 -21.30
C SER A 47 15.90 0.38 -19.99
N PHE A 48 14.95 -0.55 -20.07
CA PHE A 48 14.45 -1.30 -18.92
C PHE A 48 15.58 -2.06 -18.21
N TYR A 49 16.31 -2.90 -18.94
CA TYR A 49 17.38 -3.68 -18.33
C TYR A 49 18.54 -2.85 -17.81
N GLN A 50 18.85 -1.72 -18.46
CA GLN A 50 19.86 -0.77 -17.95
C GLN A 50 19.44 -0.07 -16.66
N THR A 51 18.13 0.12 -16.42
CA THR A 51 17.64 0.94 -15.29
C THR A 51 17.11 0.09 -14.15
N PHE A 52 16.39 -0.97 -14.47
CA PHE A 52 15.65 -1.81 -13.50
C PHE A 52 16.20 -3.23 -13.40
N GLU A 53 17.08 -3.65 -14.33
CA GLU A 53 17.79 -4.93 -14.35
C GLU A 53 16.86 -6.14 -14.52
N SER A 54 15.77 -6.24 -13.76
CA SER A 54 14.81 -7.33 -13.81
C SER A 54 13.40 -6.90 -13.40
N LYS A 55 12.39 -7.71 -13.76
CA LYS A 55 11.01 -7.53 -13.29
C LYS A 55 10.92 -7.58 -11.75
N GLU A 56 11.72 -8.46 -11.13
CA GLU A 56 11.77 -8.57 -9.68
C GLU A 56 12.29 -7.29 -9.02
N LEU A 57 13.40 -6.73 -9.50
CA LEU A 57 13.93 -5.47 -8.96
C LEU A 57 13.01 -4.29 -9.22
N LEU A 58 12.32 -4.27 -10.37
CA LEU A 58 11.27 -3.28 -10.63
C LEU A 58 10.13 -3.41 -9.61
N PHE A 59 9.66 -4.63 -9.33
CA PHE A 59 8.61 -4.87 -8.35
C PHE A 59 9.03 -4.48 -6.93
N ARG A 60 10.29 -4.80 -6.53
CA ARG A 60 10.85 -4.35 -5.24
C ARG A 60 10.82 -2.83 -5.10
N LYS A 61 11.26 -2.12 -6.13
CA LYS A 61 11.20 -0.65 -6.20
C LYS A 61 9.77 -0.12 -6.18
N SER A 62 8.84 -0.81 -6.83
CA SER A 62 7.42 -0.45 -6.84
C SER A 62 6.79 -0.60 -5.44
N LEU A 63 7.08 -1.68 -4.72
CA LEU A 63 6.63 -1.85 -3.33
C LEU A 63 7.22 -0.79 -2.39
N GLU A 64 8.49 -0.44 -2.60
CA GLU A 64 9.15 0.62 -1.83
C GLU A 64 8.47 1.97 -2.07
N LEU A 65 8.28 2.36 -3.33
CA LEU A 65 7.60 3.61 -3.70
C LEU A 65 6.18 3.67 -3.13
N TYR A 66 5.42 2.57 -3.25
CA TYR A 66 4.06 2.47 -2.69
C TYR A 66 4.07 2.69 -1.18
N THR A 67 4.99 2.03 -0.46
CA THR A 67 5.09 2.14 0.99
C THR A 67 5.48 3.56 1.41
N GLN A 68 6.45 4.18 0.73
CA GLN A 68 6.86 5.56 1.00
C GLN A 68 5.71 6.56 0.78
N ASN A 69 5.00 6.45 -0.33
CA ASN A 69 3.84 7.30 -0.63
C ASN A 69 2.72 7.11 0.40
N SER A 70 2.46 5.87 0.80
CA SER A 70 1.45 5.57 1.82
C SER A 70 1.83 6.13 3.19
N VAL A 71 3.09 5.98 3.61
CA VAL A 71 3.59 6.54 4.88
C VAL A 71 3.47 8.06 4.90
N LEU A 72 3.84 8.72 3.79
CA LEU A 72 3.69 10.17 3.65
C LEU A 72 2.22 10.57 3.77
N TYR A 73 1.34 9.90 3.04
CA TYR A 73 -0.10 10.15 3.10
C TYR A 73 -0.65 10.02 4.52
N PHE A 74 -0.36 8.92 5.22
CA PHE A 74 -0.88 8.70 6.58
C PHE A 74 -0.32 9.69 7.59
N ASN A 75 0.94 10.09 7.49
CA ASN A 75 1.50 11.13 8.35
C ASN A 75 0.81 12.48 8.08
N THR A 76 0.54 12.83 6.82
CA THR A 76 -0.24 14.03 6.49
C THR A 76 -1.66 13.97 7.09
N GLN A 77 -2.35 12.81 6.99
CA GLN A 77 -3.65 12.64 7.62
C GLN A 77 -3.58 12.81 9.15
N LYS A 78 -2.51 12.30 9.80
CA LYS A 78 -2.28 12.47 11.23
C LYS A 78 -2.07 13.95 11.62
N GLU A 79 -1.32 14.69 10.83
CA GLU A 79 -1.12 16.14 11.04
C GLU A 79 -2.45 16.92 10.93
N MET A 80 -3.33 16.52 10.01
CA MET A 80 -4.61 17.19 9.76
C MET A 80 -5.71 16.80 10.76
N HIS A 81 -5.77 15.54 11.19
CA HIS A 81 -6.93 14.96 11.88
C HIS A 81 -6.59 14.31 13.24
N GLY A 82 -5.34 14.39 13.68
CA GLY A 82 -4.85 13.65 14.86
C GLY A 82 -4.70 12.15 14.60
N ALA A 83 -4.18 11.44 15.59
CA ALA A 83 -3.86 10.02 15.45
C ALA A 83 -5.11 9.16 15.20
N LYS A 84 -6.17 9.36 15.99
CA LYS A 84 -7.46 8.68 15.83
C LYS A 84 -8.10 8.99 14.47
N GLY A 85 -8.11 10.28 14.10
CA GLY A 85 -8.67 10.72 12.82
C GLY A 85 -8.00 10.10 11.63
N ALA A 86 -6.66 10.00 11.61
CA ALA A 86 -5.90 9.38 10.54
C ALA A 86 -6.24 7.89 10.36
N LEU A 87 -6.43 7.16 11.46
CA LEU A 87 -6.83 5.75 11.41
C LEU A 87 -8.27 5.57 10.87
N ILE A 88 -9.18 6.46 11.23
CA ILE A 88 -10.56 6.45 10.72
C ILE A 88 -10.58 6.83 9.24
N GLU A 89 -9.75 7.80 8.83
CA GLU A 89 -9.73 8.30 7.45
C GLU A 89 -9.32 7.24 6.43
N LEU A 90 -8.48 6.27 6.79
CA LEU A 90 -8.15 5.15 5.91
C LEU A 90 -9.40 4.31 5.58
N MET A 91 -10.29 4.09 6.56
CA MET A 91 -11.54 3.37 6.30
C MET A 91 -12.54 4.22 5.50
N ASN A 92 -12.58 5.53 5.75
CA ASN A 92 -13.38 6.47 4.97
C ASN A 92 -12.90 6.54 3.51
N LEU A 93 -11.59 6.50 3.28
CA LEU A 93 -11.02 6.45 1.92
C LEU A 93 -11.49 5.21 1.17
N LEU A 94 -11.47 4.04 1.83
CA LEU A 94 -12.00 2.82 1.26
C LEU A 94 -13.50 2.93 0.94
N LEU A 95 -14.29 3.47 1.88
CA LEU A 95 -15.73 3.70 1.68
C LEU A 95 -15.98 4.59 0.47
N LYS A 96 -15.26 5.70 0.38
CA LYS A 96 -15.35 6.63 -0.76
C LYS A 96 -14.98 5.95 -2.08
N GLU A 97 -13.92 5.15 -2.11
CA GLU A 97 -13.53 4.41 -3.32
C GLU A 97 -14.65 3.48 -3.78
N VAL A 98 -15.32 2.79 -2.83
CA VAL A 98 -16.47 1.92 -3.13
C VAL A 98 -17.67 2.72 -3.61
N GLN A 99 -17.98 3.87 -3.02
CA GLN A 99 -19.07 4.76 -3.46
C GLN A 99 -18.85 5.29 -4.87
N ASP A 100 -17.60 5.69 -5.18
CA ASP A 100 -17.27 6.30 -6.48
C ASP A 100 -17.18 5.28 -7.61
N THR A 101 -16.72 4.06 -7.33
CA THR A 101 -16.35 3.08 -8.37
C THR A 101 -16.97 1.70 -8.22
N GLY A 102 -17.61 1.40 -7.09
CA GLY A 102 -18.14 0.07 -6.76
C GLY A 102 -17.08 -0.99 -6.46
N HIS A 103 -15.78 -0.63 -6.46
CA HIS A 103 -14.69 -1.57 -6.21
C HIS A 103 -13.53 -0.91 -5.46
N THR A 104 -12.51 -1.67 -5.09
CA THR A 104 -11.28 -1.17 -4.50
C THR A 104 -10.06 -1.90 -5.05
N LYS A 105 -8.97 -1.15 -5.24
CA LYS A 105 -7.65 -1.74 -5.49
C LYS A 105 -7.06 -2.40 -4.24
N GLY A 106 -7.52 -2.00 -3.06
CA GLY A 106 -6.99 -2.47 -1.79
C GLY A 106 -5.55 -1.99 -1.54
N CYS A 107 -4.78 -2.79 -0.82
CA CYS A 107 -3.38 -2.50 -0.50
C CYS A 107 -2.44 -3.35 -1.37
N LEU A 108 -1.52 -2.71 -2.11
CA LEU A 108 -0.56 -3.43 -2.96
C LEU A 108 0.25 -4.47 -2.16
N VAL A 109 0.71 -4.11 -0.95
CA VAL A 109 1.47 -5.03 -0.08
C VAL A 109 0.65 -6.26 0.30
N MET A 110 -0.62 -6.07 0.70
CA MET A 110 -1.49 -7.17 1.09
C MET A 110 -1.93 -8.02 -0.11
N ASN A 111 -2.22 -7.39 -1.24
CA ASN A 111 -2.57 -8.11 -2.48
C ASN A 111 -1.40 -9.01 -2.93
N SER A 112 -0.17 -8.52 -2.80
CA SER A 112 1.03 -9.30 -3.14
C SER A 112 1.32 -10.43 -2.15
N GLY A 113 0.79 -10.37 -0.92
CA GLY A 113 1.08 -11.34 0.14
C GLY A 113 0.70 -12.77 -0.23
N GLY A 114 -0.53 -12.97 -0.69
CA GLY A 114 -1.02 -14.31 -1.08
C GLY A 114 -0.29 -14.87 -2.30
N GLU A 115 -0.08 -14.05 -3.31
CA GLU A 115 0.62 -14.44 -4.55
C GLU A 115 2.09 -14.78 -4.28
N CYS A 116 2.81 -13.93 -3.55
CA CYS A 116 4.22 -14.15 -3.23
C CYS A 116 4.41 -15.39 -2.35
N TYR A 117 3.55 -15.59 -1.34
CA TYR A 117 3.62 -16.78 -0.49
C TYR A 117 3.42 -18.08 -1.28
N ALA A 118 2.44 -18.10 -2.18
CA ALA A 118 2.09 -19.30 -2.92
C ALA A 118 3.11 -19.67 -4.02
N LYS A 119 3.68 -18.66 -4.73
CA LYS A 119 4.43 -18.87 -5.97
C LYS A 119 5.83 -18.28 -5.99
N PHE A 120 6.07 -17.22 -5.21
CA PHE A 120 7.30 -16.43 -5.27
C PHE A 120 7.93 -16.27 -3.88
N GLY A 121 8.27 -17.40 -3.23
CA GLY A 121 8.78 -17.45 -1.86
C GLY A 121 9.96 -16.50 -1.58
N HIS A 122 10.79 -16.21 -2.58
CA HIS A 122 11.89 -15.25 -2.50
C HIS A 122 11.42 -13.78 -2.34
N LEU A 123 10.16 -13.46 -2.69
CA LEU A 123 9.54 -12.14 -2.46
C LEU A 123 8.78 -12.06 -1.15
N THR A 124 8.51 -13.20 -0.50
CA THR A 124 7.71 -13.25 0.74
C THR A 124 8.35 -12.43 1.86
N SER A 125 9.67 -12.47 2.00
CA SER A 125 10.39 -11.70 3.03
C SER A 125 10.21 -10.19 2.84
N LEU A 126 10.24 -9.71 1.60
CA LEU A 126 10.02 -8.30 1.26
C LEU A 126 8.59 -7.86 1.61
N VAL A 127 7.59 -8.64 1.18
CA VAL A 127 6.19 -8.33 1.50
C VAL A 127 5.95 -8.31 3.01
N LYS A 128 6.52 -9.28 3.75
CA LYS A 128 6.45 -9.34 5.21
C LYS A 128 7.11 -8.13 5.87
N GLU A 129 8.24 -7.65 5.33
CA GLU A 129 8.89 -6.43 5.81
C GLU A 129 7.97 -5.21 5.66
N LYS A 130 7.41 -4.99 4.47
CA LYS A 130 6.51 -3.86 4.20
C LYS A 130 5.21 -3.93 5.01
N PHE A 131 4.66 -5.12 5.23
CA PHE A 131 3.54 -5.31 6.16
C PHE A 131 3.88 -4.86 7.58
N LYS A 132 5.07 -5.24 8.08
CA LYS A 132 5.54 -4.81 9.40
C LYS A 132 5.77 -3.30 9.49
N ASP A 133 6.19 -2.66 8.41
CA ASP A 133 6.38 -1.21 8.37
C ASP A 133 5.03 -0.49 8.58
N PHE A 134 3.96 -0.92 7.91
CA PHE A 134 2.61 -0.41 8.17
C PHE A 134 2.12 -0.71 9.59
N GLN A 135 2.41 -1.92 10.12
CA GLN A 135 2.03 -2.27 11.49
C GLN A 135 2.69 -1.33 12.49
N LYS A 136 3.99 -1.05 12.34
CA LYS A 136 4.72 -0.10 13.19
C LYS A 136 4.16 1.32 13.09
N LEU A 137 3.85 1.77 11.86
CA LEU A 137 3.26 3.09 11.65
C LEU A 137 1.93 3.24 12.38
N PHE A 138 0.98 2.36 12.15
CA PHE A 138 -0.34 2.44 12.79
C PHE A 138 -0.27 2.21 14.31
N MET A 139 0.62 1.34 14.77
CA MET A 139 0.87 1.17 16.20
C MET A 139 1.40 2.46 16.84
N SER A 140 2.27 3.20 16.16
CA SER A 140 2.75 4.49 16.66
C SER A 140 1.63 5.53 16.78
N PHE A 141 0.65 5.52 15.86
CA PHE A 141 -0.53 6.38 15.94
C PHE A 141 -1.41 6.00 17.13
N ILE A 142 -1.62 4.70 17.36
CA ILE A 142 -2.42 4.21 18.50
C ILE A 142 -1.76 4.63 19.83
N ILE A 143 -0.45 4.40 19.99
CA ILE A 143 0.30 4.79 21.20
C ILE A 143 0.22 6.31 21.43
N GLU A 144 0.41 7.10 20.39
CA GLU A 144 0.32 8.56 20.47
C GLU A 144 -1.11 9.01 20.85
N GLY A 145 -2.13 8.43 20.20
CA GLY A 145 -3.52 8.74 20.48
C GLY A 145 -3.94 8.36 21.90
N GLN A 146 -3.50 7.22 22.42
CA GLN A 146 -3.71 6.82 23.81
C GLN A 146 -3.04 7.80 24.79
N LYS A 147 -1.80 8.19 24.52
CA LYS A 147 -1.04 9.13 25.35
C LYS A 147 -1.71 10.52 25.42
N LEU A 148 -2.28 10.97 24.29
CA LEU A 148 -2.96 12.28 24.20
C LEU A 148 -4.43 12.23 24.63
N GLY A 149 -5.00 11.03 24.89
CA GLY A 149 -6.41 10.84 25.20
C GLY A 149 -7.35 10.93 24.01
N ASP A 150 -6.83 11.00 22.79
CA ASP A 150 -7.58 10.98 21.53
C ASP A 150 -8.15 9.56 21.25
N ILE A 151 -7.39 8.53 21.59
CA ILE A 151 -7.82 7.13 21.61
C ILE A 151 -8.03 6.74 23.07
N THR A 152 -9.29 6.50 23.47
CA THR A 152 -9.65 6.21 24.87
C THR A 152 -9.60 4.72 25.22
N ASN A 153 -9.57 3.83 24.23
CA ASN A 153 -9.35 2.41 24.45
C ASN A 153 -7.92 2.16 24.99
N THR A 154 -7.81 1.68 26.21
CA THR A 154 -6.55 1.44 26.93
C THR A 154 -5.98 0.04 26.68
N THR A 155 -6.59 -0.75 25.81
CA THR A 155 -6.06 -2.06 25.39
C THR A 155 -4.67 -1.90 24.79
N ASP A 156 -3.81 -2.91 24.99
CA ASP A 156 -2.47 -2.93 24.44
C ASP A 156 -2.43 -2.54 22.95
N ALA A 157 -1.53 -1.63 22.58
CA ALA A 157 -1.47 -1.08 21.23
C ALA A 157 -1.20 -2.12 20.14
N PHE A 158 -0.48 -3.22 20.47
CA PHE A 158 -0.25 -4.30 19.53
C PHE A 158 -1.55 -5.09 19.26
N VAL A 159 -2.39 -5.28 20.27
CA VAL A 159 -3.72 -5.89 20.09
C VAL A 159 -4.59 -5.00 19.19
N LEU A 160 -4.67 -3.71 19.54
CA LEU A 160 -5.47 -2.75 18.76
C LEU A 160 -5.03 -2.65 17.30
N VAL A 161 -3.72 -2.53 17.04
CA VAL A 161 -3.21 -2.45 15.67
C VAL A 161 -3.46 -3.74 14.87
N THR A 162 -3.38 -4.90 15.54
CA THR A 162 -3.64 -6.19 14.91
C THR A 162 -5.10 -6.29 14.46
N VAL A 163 -6.05 -5.93 15.34
CA VAL A 163 -7.48 -5.88 15.02
C VAL A 163 -7.75 -4.86 13.92
N TYR A 164 -7.22 -3.63 14.07
CA TYR A 164 -7.38 -2.56 13.09
C TYR A 164 -6.93 -2.98 11.68
N GLN A 165 -5.71 -3.53 11.55
CA GLN A 165 -5.20 -4.00 10.26
C GLN A 165 -6.03 -5.16 9.68
N SER A 166 -6.52 -6.05 10.55
CA SER A 166 -7.42 -7.13 10.12
C SER A 166 -8.73 -6.58 9.55
N MET A 167 -9.29 -5.53 10.16
CA MET A 167 -10.51 -4.88 9.67
C MET A 167 -10.30 -4.20 8.32
N ILE A 168 -9.23 -3.41 8.15
CA ILE A 168 -8.91 -2.72 6.89
C ILE A 168 -8.67 -3.72 5.75
N ASN A 169 -7.86 -4.73 6.01
CA ASN A 169 -7.52 -5.73 4.99
C ASN A 169 -8.72 -6.62 4.66
N GLY A 170 -9.52 -6.97 5.69
CA GLY A 170 -10.78 -7.70 5.55
C GLY A 170 -11.79 -6.90 4.72
N ALA A 171 -11.96 -5.61 4.99
CA ALA A 171 -12.83 -4.72 4.23
C ALA A 171 -12.49 -4.72 2.73
N SER A 172 -11.20 -4.53 2.40
CA SER A 172 -10.74 -4.57 1.01
C SER A 172 -10.98 -5.92 0.34
N ALA A 173 -10.82 -7.04 1.08
CA ALA A 173 -11.10 -8.38 0.57
C ALA A 173 -12.61 -8.60 0.36
N MET A 174 -13.46 -8.11 1.29
CA MET A 174 -14.92 -8.19 1.18
C MET A 174 -15.44 -7.44 -0.04
N VAL A 175 -14.94 -6.23 -0.31
CA VAL A 175 -15.32 -5.46 -1.51
C VAL A 175 -14.97 -6.25 -2.78
N ARG A 176 -13.77 -6.83 -2.85
CA ARG A 176 -13.40 -7.68 -4.00
C ARG A 176 -14.24 -8.95 -4.13
N ALA A 177 -14.87 -9.39 -3.04
CA ALA A 177 -15.83 -10.51 -3.03
C ALA A 177 -17.29 -10.08 -3.28
N GLY A 178 -17.55 -8.78 -3.52
CA GLY A 178 -18.87 -8.25 -3.86
C GLY A 178 -19.60 -7.52 -2.72
N ALA A 179 -18.94 -7.26 -1.57
CA ALA A 179 -19.53 -6.41 -0.54
C ALA A 179 -19.66 -4.96 -1.05
N GLY A 180 -20.75 -4.32 -0.67
CA GLY A 180 -21.05 -2.95 -1.07
C GLY A 180 -20.80 -1.93 0.04
N GLU A 181 -21.33 -0.74 -0.18
CA GLU A 181 -21.20 0.43 0.69
C GLU A 181 -21.64 0.14 2.14
N LYS A 182 -22.78 -0.53 2.33
CA LYS A 182 -23.36 -0.77 3.67
C LYS A 182 -22.43 -1.56 4.58
N GLU A 183 -21.77 -2.59 4.05
CA GLU A 183 -20.83 -3.40 4.82
C GLU A 183 -19.61 -2.57 5.23
N ILE A 184 -19.15 -1.67 4.38
CA ILE A 184 -18.02 -0.80 4.68
C ILE A 184 -18.39 0.29 5.68
N GLU A 185 -19.59 0.86 5.63
CA GLU A 185 -20.10 1.79 6.66
C GLU A 185 -20.13 1.14 8.06
N VAL A 186 -20.54 -0.13 8.14
CA VAL A 186 -20.47 -0.89 9.39
C VAL A 186 -19.03 -0.99 9.91
N LEU A 187 -18.06 -1.26 9.02
CA LEU A 187 -16.66 -1.35 9.39
C LEU A 187 -16.06 0.01 9.78
N VAL A 188 -16.47 1.12 9.15
CA VAL A 188 -16.13 2.48 9.60
C VAL A 188 -16.59 2.68 11.05
N THR A 189 -17.83 2.30 11.34
CA THR A 189 -18.39 2.41 12.71
C THR A 189 -17.63 1.51 13.70
N ALA A 190 -17.27 0.30 13.29
CA ALA A 190 -16.53 -0.64 14.12
C ALA A 190 -15.10 -0.15 14.42
N VAL A 191 -14.42 0.48 13.45
CA VAL A 191 -13.10 1.12 13.68
C VAL A 191 -13.21 2.27 14.68
N LYS A 192 -14.25 3.12 14.58
CA LYS A 192 -14.48 4.19 15.57
C LYS A 192 -14.62 3.63 16.98
N LYS A 193 -15.42 2.57 17.15
CA LYS A 193 -15.62 1.90 18.45
C LYS A 193 -14.36 1.19 18.96
N LEU A 194 -13.54 0.63 18.05
CA LEU A 194 -12.25 0.02 18.43
C LEU A 194 -11.32 1.04 19.07
N LEU A 195 -11.41 2.30 18.70
CA LEU A 195 -10.54 3.37 19.18
C LEU A 195 -11.13 4.16 20.37
N GLU A 196 -12.35 3.85 20.77
CA GLU A 196 -13.04 4.37 21.98
C GLU A 196 -12.76 3.51 23.21
#